data_eb473d53f94be14076e270489cedccfe
#
_entry.id   eb473d53f94be14076e270489cedccfe
#
_cell.length_a   1.000
_cell.length_b   1.000
_cell.length_c   1.000
_cell.angle_alpha   90.00
_cell.angle_beta   90.00
_cell.angle_gamma   90.00
#
_symmetry.space_group_name_H-M   'P 1'
#
loop_
_entity.id
_entity.type
_entity.pdbx_description
1 polymer ?
#
loop_
_entity_poly.entity_id
_entity_poly.type
_entity_poly.pdbx_seq_one_letter_code
_entity_poly.pdbx_strand_id
1 'polypeptide(L)' 'MQKKIYVMGMDDDGAAAKVADAVKAVSGVTNVVASAPKCQVCVDFDETTAGVEDAINDAISSTGAIVLG' A
#
# COMPACT_ATOMS: atom_id res chain seq x y z
N MET A 1 5.24 -0.82 12.99
CA MET A 1 4.21 0.25 12.88
C MET A 1 3.19 -0.12 11.82
N GLN A 2 1.94 0.19 12.05
CA GLN A 2 0.86 -0.08 11.11
C GLN A 2 0.25 1.24 10.65
N LYS A 3 -0.03 1.32 9.35
CA LYS A 3 -0.64 2.51 8.76
C LYS A 3 -1.78 2.10 7.84
N LYS A 4 -2.89 2.82 7.90
CA LYS A 4 -4.00 2.69 6.97
C LYS A 4 -3.88 3.79 5.93
N ILE A 5 -3.91 3.39 4.66
CA ILE A 5 -3.80 4.30 3.54
C ILE A 5 -5.06 4.18 2.69
N TYR A 6 -5.72 5.29 2.44
CA TYR A 6 -6.89 5.32 1.57
C TYR A 6 -6.46 5.58 0.14
N VAL A 7 -6.99 4.78 -0.80
CA VAL A 7 -6.62 4.85 -2.21
C VAL A 7 -7.84 4.84 -3.10
N MET A 8 -7.72 5.52 -4.24
CA MET A 8 -8.70 5.46 -5.33
C MET A 8 -8.15 4.61 -6.47
N GLY A 9 -9.06 4.04 -7.28
CA GLY A 9 -8.67 3.23 -8.43
C GLY A 9 -8.44 1.76 -8.10
N MET A 10 -8.70 1.35 -6.87
CA MET A 10 -8.60 -0.04 -6.43
C MET A 10 -10.02 -0.63 -6.37
N ASP A 11 -10.58 -0.92 -7.57
CA ASP A 11 -12.01 -1.20 -7.70
C ASP A 11 -12.39 -2.67 -7.52
N ASP A 12 -11.42 -3.58 -7.65
CA ASP A 12 -11.68 -5.01 -7.53
C ASP A 12 -10.53 -5.71 -6.79
N ASP A 13 -10.73 -7.00 -6.51
CA ASP A 13 -9.74 -7.79 -5.79
C ASP A 13 -8.42 -7.93 -6.57
N GLY A 14 -8.49 -7.95 -7.89
CA GLY A 14 -7.31 -8.00 -8.74
C GLY A 14 -6.45 -6.75 -8.59
N ALA A 15 -7.08 -5.57 -8.58
CA ALA A 15 -6.39 -4.31 -8.35
C ALA A 15 -5.82 -4.25 -6.93
N ALA A 16 -6.58 -4.71 -5.93
CA ALA A 16 -6.11 -4.77 -4.55
C ALA A 16 -4.89 -5.68 -4.41
N ALA A 17 -4.89 -6.83 -5.09
CA ALA A 17 -3.75 -7.74 -5.08
C ALA A 17 -2.51 -7.11 -5.68
N LYS A 18 -2.65 -6.36 -6.78
CA LYS A 18 -1.53 -5.66 -7.41
C LYS A 18 -0.93 -4.63 -6.47
N VAL A 19 -1.78 -3.86 -5.79
CA VAL A 19 -1.33 -2.86 -4.81
C VAL A 19 -0.60 -3.54 -3.67
N ALA A 20 -1.15 -4.62 -3.13
CA ALA A 20 -0.54 -5.36 -2.04
C ALA A 20 0.84 -5.92 -2.44
N ASP A 21 0.94 -6.51 -3.62
CA ASP A 21 2.20 -7.06 -4.12
C ASP A 21 3.26 -5.97 -4.31
N ALA A 22 2.87 -4.83 -4.87
CA ALA A 22 3.79 -3.71 -5.06
C ALA A 22 4.32 -3.18 -3.72
N VAL A 23 3.44 -3.04 -2.74
CA VAL A 23 3.83 -2.56 -1.41
C VAL A 23 4.69 -3.58 -0.67
N LYS A 24 4.39 -4.86 -0.81
CA LYS A 24 5.21 -5.93 -0.20
C LYS A 24 6.66 -5.92 -0.70
N ALA A 25 6.88 -5.46 -1.91
CA ALA A 25 8.23 -5.37 -2.48
C ALA A 25 9.06 -4.24 -1.86
N VAL A 26 8.44 -3.35 -1.11
CA VAL A 26 9.13 -2.24 -0.46
C VAL A 26 9.94 -2.75 0.73
N SER A 27 11.21 -2.33 0.81
CA SER A 27 12.07 -2.66 1.94
C SER A 27 11.50 -2.08 3.22
N GLY A 28 11.45 -2.89 4.28
CA GLY A 28 10.92 -2.49 5.58
C GLY A 28 9.46 -2.83 5.78
N VAL A 29 8.75 -3.23 4.73
CA VAL A 29 7.36 -3.68 4.86
C VAL A 29 7.33 -5.14 5.27
N THR A 30 6.59 -5.43 6.35
CA THR A 30 6.47 -6.78 6.90
C THR A 30 5.16 -7.46 6.53
N ASN A 31 4.09 -6.68 6.35
CA ASN A 31 2.79 -7.23 5.96
C ASN A 31 1.95 -6.17 5.28
N VAL A 32 1.07 -6.60 4.38
CA VAL A 32 0.16 -5.72 3.65
C VAL A 32 -1.19 -6.40 3.51
N VAL A 33 -2.26 -5.66 3.82
CA VAL A 33 -3.63 -6.10 3.55
C VAL A 33 -4.33 -5.00 2.76
N ALA A 34 -4.72 -5.30 1.53
CA ALA A 34 -5.46 -4.36 0.68
C ALA A 34 -6.92 -4.79 0.60
N SER A 35 -7.84 -3.85 0.75
CA SER A 35 -9.28 -4.09 0.71
C SER A 35 -9.94 -3.21 -0.35
N ALA A 36 -10.37 -3.81 -1.46
CA ALA A 36 -11.05 -3.08 -2.53
C ALA A 36 -12.36 -2.46 -2.07
N PRO A 37 -13.26 -3.18 -1.37
CA PRO A 37 -14.52 -2.60 -0.91
C PRO A 37 -14.35 -1.38 0.00
N LYS A 38 -13.26 -1.33 0.76
CA LYS A 38 -12.99 -0.23 1.68
C LYS A 38 -12.10 0.84 1.08
N CYS A 39 -11.56 0.61 -0.12
CA CYS A 39 -10.57 1.50 -0.75
C CYS A 39 -9.41 1.79 0.20
N GLN A 40 -8.91 0.76 0.88
CA GLN A 40 -8.00 0.91 2.00
C GLN A 40 -6.88 -0.12 1.93
N VAL A 41 -5.67 0.33 2.23
CA VAL A 41 -4.49 -0.53 2.33
C VAL A 41 -3.93 -0.41 3.75
N CYS A 42 -3.84 -1.53 4.46
CA CYS A 42 -3.21 -1.59 5.77
C CYS A 42 -1.80 -2.15 5.60
N VAL A 43 -0.81 -1.39 6.04
CA VAL A 43 0.60 -1.76 5.88
C VAL A 43 1.27 -1.83 7.24
N ASP A 44 1.90 -2.96 7.51
CA ASP A 44 2.81 -3.11 8.65
C ASP A 44 4.23 -2.93 8.15
N PHE A 45 4.97 -2.03 8.75
CA PHE A 45 6.32 -1.73 8.31
C PHE A 45 7.22 -1.37 9.49
N ASP A 46 8.53 -1.47 9.25
CA ASP A 46 9.54 -1.07 10.22
C ASP A 46 9.76 0.45 10.10
N GLU A 47 9.33 1.19 11.11
CA GLU A 47 9.43 2.65 11.12
C GLU A 47 10.88 3.16 11.16
N THR A 48 11.83 2.29 11.48
CA THR A 48 13.25 2.67 11.47
C THR A 48 13.85 2.64 10.07
N THR A 49 13.15 2.08 9.09
CA THR A 49 13.60 2.08 7.70
C THR A 49 13.41 3.47 7.10
N ALA A 50 14.50 4.12 6.71
CA ALA A 50 14.44 5.46 6.15
C ALA A 50 13.66 5.48 4.83
N GLY A 51 12.72 6.43 4.70
CA GLY A 51 11.94 6.63 3.49
C GLY A 51 10.91 5.55 3.21
N VAL A 52 10.61 4.67 4.16
CA VAL A 52 9.66 3.57 3.95
C VAL A 52 8.26 4.07 3.57
N GLU A 53 7.77 5.12 4.20
CA GLU A 53 6.45 5.66 3.91
C GLU A 53 6.37 6.24 2.49
N ASP A 54 7.38 6.98 2.06
CA ASP A 54 7.45 7.51 0.70
C ASP A 54 7.53 6.37 -0.32
N ALA A 55 8.31 5.34 -0.04
CA ALA A 55 8.44 4.19 -0.90
C ALA A 55 7.10 3.42 -1.01
N ILE A 56 6.34 3.32 0.07
CA ILE A 56 5.02 2.71 0.06
C ILE A 56 4.08 3.51 -0.84
N ASN A 57 4.05 4.82 -0.70
CA ASN A 57 3.21 5.68 -1.53
C ASN A 57 3.58 5.56 -3.02
N ASP A 58 4.87 5.54 -3.32
CA ASP A 58 5.36 5.37 -4.69
C ASP A 58 4.95 4.01 -5.26
N ALA A 59 5.04 2.96 -4.46
CA ALA A 59 4.65 1.61 -4.89
C ALA A 59 3.17 1.56 -5.23
N ILE A 60 2.32 2.17 -4.40
CA ILE A 60 0.88 2.23 -4.66
C ILE A 60 0.61 3.02 -5.96
N SER A 61 1.24 4.17 -6.11
CA SER A 61 1.04 5.00 -7.30
C SER A 61 1.50 4.29 -8.58
N SER A 62 2.52 3.47 -8.50
CA SER A 62 3.04 2.75 -9.66
C SER A 62 2.06 1.70 -10.20
N THR A 63 1.10 1.27 -9.41
CA THR A 63 0.05 0.34 -9.84
C THR A 63 -1.11 1.02 -10.57
N GLY A 64 -1.11 2.35 -10.63
CA GLY A 64 -2.20 3.13 -11.19
C GLY A 64 -3.22 3.61 -10.16
N ALA A 65 -3.10 3.18 -8.91
CA ALA A 65 -3.95 3.66 -7.82
C ALA A 65 -3.50 5.05 -7.37
N ILE A 66 -4.44 5.81 -6.80
CA ILE A 66 -4.18 7.16 -6.31
C ILE A 66 -4.25 7.16 -4.79
N VAL A 67 -3.17 7.59 -4.15
CA VAL A 67 -3.12 7.67 -2.70
C VAL A 67 -3.88 8.93 -2.24
N LEU A 68 -4.84 8.74 -1.34
CA LEU A 68 -5.63 9.83 -0.78
C LEU A 68 -5.12 10.31 0.58
N GLY A 69 -4.37 9.48 1.25
CA GLY A 69 -3.82 9.87 2.54
C GLY A 69 -3.65 8.78 3.55
#